data_0d4c89ae93598de8797f8b623e16dc49
#
_entry.id   0d4c89ae93598de8797f8b623e16dc49
#
_cell.length_a   1.000
_cell.length_b   1.000
_cell.length_c   1.000
_cell.angle_alpha   90.00
_cell.angle_beta   90.00
_cell.angle_gamma   90.00
#
_symmetry.space_group_name_H-M   'P 1'
#
loop_
_entity.id
_entity.type
_entity.pdbx_description
1 polymer ?
#
loop_
_entity_poly.entity_id
_entity_poly.type
_entity_poly.pdbx_seq_one_letter_code
_entity_poly.pdbx_strand_id
1 'polypeptide(L)'
;DPALNPITLVGDEKVLGPLLHRIGSERRHLVSIHHASEVVTMDDKPLMALKRKKDSSMIRAIELVKDGHARVVVSCGNTGALMAAGTLRLRTMEGIARPALAAVVPRENGHFILIDAGANPDAKPEHLVHNAILGSHYCRVMLGIASPRVGLMTIGTEDGKGNALITETNDLLRRVGPLINYAGPIEGFHVFAEHVDVVVCDGFVGNI
;
A
#
# COMPACT_ATOMS: atom_id res chain seq x y z
N ASP A 1 21.36 11.43 5.02
CA ASP A 1 20.88 11.19 6.38
C ASP A 1 21.85 10.23 7.09
N PRO A 2 22.48 10.62 8.21
CA PRO A 2 23.39 9.74 8.96
C PRO A 2 22.69 8.51 9.59
N ALA A 3 21.36 8.52 9.66
CA ALA A 3 20.54 7.38 10.13
C ALA A 3 20.09 6.46 9.00
N LEU A 4 20.60 6.62 7.78
CA LEU A 4 20.21 5.79 6.65
C LEU A 4 20.71 4.35 6.86
N ASN A 5 19.78 3.41 6.93
CA ASN A 5 20.09 1.99 6.94
C ASN A 5 20.79 1.58 5.62
N PRO A 6 21.56 0.51 5.61
CA PRO A 6 22.14 -0.02 4.37
C PRO A 6 21.06 -0.22 3.30
N ILE A 7 21.35 0.16 2.06
CA ILE A 7 20.46 0.06 0.91
C ILE A 7 21.02 -0.97 -0.07
N THR A 8 20.20 -1.91 -0.52
CA THR A 8 20.53 -2.80 -1.63
C THR A 8 19.79 -2.34 -2.88
N LEU A 9 20.54 -1.90 -3.89
CA LEU A 9 20.00 -1.62 -5.21
C LEU A 9 19.85 -2.95 -5.97
N VAL A 10 18.67 -3.17 -6.55
CA VAL A 10 18.38 -4.42 -7.27
C VAL A 10 18.16 -4.12 -8.75
N GLY A 11 18.98 -4.69 -9.62
CA GLY A 11 18.91 -4.48 -11.07
C GLY A 11 20.16 -4.91 -11.83
N ASP A 12 20.27 -4.50 -13.09
CA ASP A 12 21.46 -4.81 -13.89
C ASP A 12 22.70 -4.11 -13.32
N GLU A 13 23.64 -4.92 -12.85
CA GLU A 13 24.91 -4.44 -12.26
C GLU A 13 25.71 -3.59 -13.24
N LYS A 14 25.65 -3.88 -14.56
CA LYS A 14 26.33 -3.10 -15.59
C LYS A 14 25.80 -1.67 -15.68
N VAL A 15 24.52 -1.48 -15.36
CA VAL A 15 23.85 -0.18 -15.34
C VAL A 15 24.05 0.51 -13.99
N LEU A 16 23.88 -0.24 -12.90
CA LEU A 16 23.92 0.32 -11.53
C LEU A 16 25.34 0.63 -11.06
N GLY A 17 26.32 -0.16 -11.47
CA GLY A 17 27.73 0.01 -11.06
C GLY A 17 28.27 1.41 -11.37
N PRO A 18 28.22 1.90 -12.62
CA PRO A 18 28.65 3.26 -12.96
C PRO A 18 27.89 4.35 -12.21
N LEU A 19 26.60 4.15 -11.91
CA LEU A 19 25.80 5.11 -11.16
C LEU A 19 26.22 5.16 -9.69
N LEU A 20 26.55 4.01 -9.11
CA LEU A 20 27.05 3.93 -7.73
C LEU A 20 28.37 4.69 -7.57
N HIS A 21 29.21 4.75 -8.59
CA HIS A 21 30.45 5.54 -8.57
C HIS A 21 30.23 7.06 -8.44
N ARG A 22 29.02 7.54 -8.77
CA ARG A 22 28.64 8.95 -8.63
C ARG A 22 28.21 9.32 -7.21
N ILE A 23 27.95 8.33 -6.36
CA ILE A 23 27.64 8.57 -4.94
C ILE A 23 28.95 8.87 -4.22
N GLY A 24 28.95 9.92 -3.38
CA GLY A 24 30.12 10.34 -2.60
C GLY A 24 30.69 9.18 -1.78
N SER A 25 32.02 9.15 -1.68
CA SER A 25 32.78 8.05 -1.05
C SER A 25 32.32 7.72 0.38
N GLU A 26 31.91 8.73 1.14
CA GLU A 26 31.48 8.60 2.54
C GLU A 26 30.25 7.70 2.72
N ARG A 27 29.35 7.62 1.72
CA ARG A 27 28.10 6.84 1.80
C ARG A 27 28.11 5.57 0.95
N ARG A 28 29.12 5.37 0.14
CA ARG A 28 29.21 4.22 -0.77
C ARG A 28 29.19 2.89 -0.03
N HIS A 29 29.78 2.81 1.15
CA HIS A 29 29.80 1.60 1.98
C HIS A 29 28.41 1.17 2.49
N LEU A 30 27.42 2.09 2.45
CA LEU A 30 26.02 1.81 2.84
C LEU A 30 25.18 1.28 1.67
N VAL A 31 25.71 1.22 0.45
CA VAL A 31 24.97 0.82 -0.74
C VAL A 31 25.62 -0.39 -1.38
N SER A 32 24.86 -1.46 -1.54
CA SER A 32 25.25 -2.67 -2.27
C SER A 32 24.39 -2.86 -3.53
N ILE A 33 24.87 -3.68 -4.46
CA ILE A 33 24.11 -4.06 -5.66
C ILE A 33 23.80 -5.54 -5.58
N HIS A 34 22.55 -5.90 -5.79
CA HIS A 34 22.09 -7.25 -6.06
C HIS A 34 21.68 -7.35 -7.53
N HIS A 35 22.42 -8.15 -8.29
CA HIS A 35 22.19 -8.26 -9.74
C HIS A 35 20.83 -8.90 -10.04
N ALA A 36 20.14 -8.34 -11.04
CA ALA A 36 18.95 -8.90 -11.66
C ALA A 36 18.97 -8.57 -13.16
N SER A 37 18.81 -9.58 -14.01
CA SER A 37 19.00 -9.44 -15.46
C SER A 37 17.75 -8.95 -16.20
N GLU A 38 16.58 -8.96 -15.56
CA GLU A 38 15.30 -8.65 -16.18
C GLU A 38 14.58 -7.48 -15.49
N VAL A 39 13.71 -6.80 -16.24
CA VAL A 39 12.89 -5.69 -15.74
C VAL A 39 11.43 -5.94 -16.09
N VAL A 40 10.54 -5.78 -15.11
CA VAL A 40 9.10 -5.66 -15.35
C VAL A 40 8.79 -4.23 -15.75
N THR A 41 8.26 -4.06 -16.97
CA THR A 41 7.90 -2.76 -17.53
C THR A 41 6.46 -2.35 -17.14
N MET A 42 6.08 -1.10 -17.40
CA MET A 42 4.72 -0.62 -17.12
C MET A 42 3.67 -1.29 -18.02
N ASP A 43 4.06 -1.72 -19.23
CA ASP A 43 3.17 -2.39 -20.20
C ASP A 43 3.01 -3.89 -19.93
N ASP A 44 3.82 -4.47 -19.06
CA ASP A 44 3.73 -5.88 -18.72
C ASP A 44 2.43 -6.19 -17.97
N LYS A 45 1.72 -7.23 -18.38
CA LYS A 45 0.61 -7.78 -17.60
C LYS A 45 1.16 -8.42 -16.33
N PRO A 46 0.75 -7.99 -15.12
CA PRO A 46 1.36 -8.38 -13.84
C PRO A 46 1.63 -9.88 -13.70
N LEU A 47 0.59 -10.72 -13.79
CA LEU A 47 0.72 -12.16 -13.61
C LEU A 47 1.58 -12.85 -14.68
N MET A 48 1.59 -12.32 -15.90
CA MET A 48 2.43 -12.86 -16.99
C MET A 48 3.89 -12.48 -16.79
N ALA A 49 4.16 -11.24 -16.34
CA ALA A 49 5.51 -10.81 -16.02
C ALA A 49 6.12 -11.70 -14.92
N LEU A 50 5.38 -11.98 -13.85
CA LEU A 50 5.85 -12.83 -12.74
C LEU A 50 6.15 -14.27 -13.17
N LYS A 51 5.44 -14.79 -14.17
CA LYS A 51 5.70 -16.13 -14.71
C LYS A 51 6.94 -16.19 -15.62
N ARG A 52 7.15 -15.15 -16.41
CA ARG A 52 8.18 -15.13 -17.47
C ARG A 52 9.49 -14.50 -17.01
N LYS A 53 9.44 -13.42 -16.24
CA LYS A 53 10.60 -12.62 -15.81
C LYS A 53 10.98 -12.95 -14.35
N LYS A 54 11.44 -14.18 -14.14
CA LYS A 54 11.75 -14.70 -12.79
C LYS A 54 12.99 -14.04 -12.18
N ASP A 55 13.88 -13.50 -12.99
CA ASP A 55 15.08 -12.77 -12.58
C ASP A 55 14.89 -11.25 -12.65
N SER A 56 13.64 -10.79 -12.57
CA SER A 56 13.38 -9.35 -12.57
C SER A 56 13.77 -8.68 -11.26
N SER A 57 14.24 -7.44 -11.38
CA SER A 57 14.64 -6.63 -10.22
C SER A 57 13.55 -6.56 -9.14
N MET A 58 12.28 -6.49 -9.55
CA MET A 58 11.13 -6.48 -8.66
C MET A 58 11.00 -7.79 -7.86
N ILE A 59 11.09 -8.95 -8.53
CA ILE A 59 11.00 -10.25 -7.87
C ILE A 59 12.18 -10.44 -6.93
N ARG A 60 13.41 -10.16 -7.38
CA ARG A 60 14.61 -10.28 -6.56
C ARG A 60 14.56 -9.39 -5.32
N ALA A 61 14.07 -8.14 -5.45
CA ALA A 61 13.92 -7.24 -4.32
C ALA A 61 12.93 -7.79 -3.27
N ILE A 62 11.81 -8.38 -3.71
CA ILE A 62 10.83 -9.01 -2.81
C ILE A 62 11.41 -10.27 -2.16
N GLU A 63 12.19 -11.06 -2.88
CA GLU A 63 12.86 -12.24 -2.34
C GLU A 63 13.87 -11.87 -1.24
N LEU A 64 14.62 -10.78 -1.38
CA LEU A 64 15.48 -10.27 -0.31
C LEU A 64 14.71 -9.95 0.98
N VAL A 65 13.49 -9.44 0.86
CA VAL A 65 12.62 -9.22 2.04
C VAL A 65 12.14 -10.56 2.61
N LYS A 66 11.69 -11.48 1.75
CA LYS A 66 11.23 -12.80 2.15
C LYS A 66 12.29 -13.58 2.92
N ASP A 67 13.54 -13.51 2.46
CA ASP A 67 14.67 -14.25 3.01
C ASP A 67 15.32 -13.53 4.22
N GLY A 68 14.76 -12.36 4.63
CA GLY A 68 15.23 -11.62 5.79
C GLY A 68 16.48 -10.76 5.55
N HIS A 69 16.96 -10.66 4.31
CA HIS A 69 18.11 -9.82 3.94
C HIS A 69 17.74 -8.33 3.85
N ALA A 70 16.46 -8.02 3.67
CA ALA A 70 15.92 -6.67 3.72
C ALA A 70 14.62 -6.63 4.53
N ARG A 71 14.27 -5.47 5.06
CA ARG A 71 13.04 -5.28 5.84
C ARG A 71 11.94 -4.61 5.05
N VAL A 72 12.30 -3.90 3.98
CA VAL A 72 11.40 -3.10 3.15
C VAL A 72 11.85 -3.22 1.70
N VAL A 73 10.92 -3.26 0.77
CA VAL A 73 11.16 -3.06 -0.66
C VAL A 73 10.53 -1.74 -1.10
N VAL A 74 11.27 -0.97 -1.89
CA VAL A 74 10.80 0.27 -2.52
C VAL A 74 10.89 0.08 -4.04
N SER A 75 9.80 0.35 -4.74
CA SER A 75 9.74 0.23 -6.20
C SER A 75 8.89 1.35 -6.78
N CYS A 76 9.38 1.99 -7.84
CA CYS A 76 8.63 2.96 -8.65
C CYS A 76 8.09 2.33 -9.95
N GLY A 77 8.12 0.99 -10.06
CA GLY A 77 7.69 0.26 -11.24
C GLY A 77 6.19 -0.07 -11.23
N ASN A 78 5.84 -1.07 -12.05
CA ASN A 78 4.46 -1.53 -12.24
C ASN A 78 3.81 -1.96 -10.91
N THR A 79 2.86 -1.16 -10.42
CA THR A 79 2.20 -1.36 -9.12
C THR A 79 1.45 -2.68 -9.06
N GLY A 80 0.74 -3.05 -10.13
CA GLY A 80 0.01 -4.33 -10.18
C GLY A 80 0.95 -5.53 -10.08
N ALA A 81 2.13 -5.46 -10.72
CA ALA A 81 3.14 -6.50 -10.62
C ALA A 81 3.77 -6.55 -9.22
N LEU A 82 4.03 -5.39 -8.59
CA LEU A 82 4.54 -5.31 -7.22
C LEU A 82 3.56 -5.94 -6.22
N MET A 83 2.27 -5.61 -6.31
CA MET A 83 1.22 -6.19 -5.48
C MET A 83 1.09 -7.69 -5.68
N ALA A 84 1.04 -8.15 -6.93
CA ALA A 84 0.94 -9.58 -7.25
C ALA A 84 2.18 -10.36 -6.77
N ALA A 85 3.38 -9.84 -6.99
CA ALA A 85 4.62 -10.45 -6.53
C ALA A 85 4.71 -10.50 -4.99
N GLY A 86 4.38 -9.41 -4.31
CA GLY A 86 4.32 -9.34 -2.87
C GLY A 86 3.35 -10.38 -2.29
N THR A 87 2.13 -10.44 -2.83
CA THR A 87 1.12 -11.41 -2.39
C THR A 87 1.58 -12.86 -2.58
N LEU A 88 2.19 -13.17 -3.73
CA LEU A 88 2.64 -14.54 -4.03
C LEU A 88 3.88 -14.97 -3.22
N ARG A 89 4.79 -14.06 -2.94
CA ARG A 89 6.08 -14.36 -2.31
C ARG A 89 6.07 -14.16 -0.80
N LEU A 90 5.50 -13.06 -0.31
CA LEU A 90 5.45 -12.73 1.12
C LEU A 90 4.17 -13.25 1.77
N ARG A 91 3.10 -13.45 1.00
CA ARG A 91 1.75 -13.77 1.45
C ARG A 91 1.10 -12.58 2.20
N THR A 92 -0.15 -12.76 2.59
CA THR A 92 -0.88 -11.83 3.46
C THR A 92 -0.67 -12.22 4.93
N MET A 93 -0.90 -11.28 5.82
CA MET A 93 -0.99 -11.56 7.25
C MET A 93 -2.15 -12.53 7.52
N GLU A 94 -2.03 -13.34 8.57
CA GLU A 94 -3.11 -14.23 9.00
C GLU A 94 -4.40 -13.43 9.25
N GLY A 95 -5.51 -13.94 8.75
CA GLY A 95 -6.82 -13.26 8.82
C GLY A 95 -7.06 -12.17 7.76
N ILE A 96 -6.04 -11.74 7.00
CA ILE A 96 -6.20 -10.74 5.94
C ILE A 96 -6.37 -11.42 4.58
N ALA A 97 -7.55 -11.25 3.98
CA ALA A 97 -7.89 -11.92 2.71
C ALA A 97 -7.11 -11.36 1.51
N ARG A 98 -6.88 -10.04 1.45
CA ARG A 98 -6.17 -9.35 0.37
C ARG A 98 -5.34 -8.19 0.90
N PRO A 99 -4.16 -7.91 0.32
CA PRO A 99 -3.44 -6.67 0.60
C PRO A 99 -4.18 -5.49 -0.03
N ALA A 100 -3.96 -4.29 0.52
CA ALA A 100 -4.48 -3.04 -0.03
C ALA A 100 -3.36 -2.02 -0.17
N LEU A 101 -3.55 -1.01 -1.02
CA LEU A 101 -2.66 0.14 -1.13
C LEU A 101 -3.13 1.23 -0.17
N ALA A 102 -2.23 1.65 0.72
CA ALA A 102 -2.46 2.80 1.58
C ALA A 102 -1.64 4.00 1.07
N ALA A 103 -2.31 5.11 0.84
CA ALA A 103 -1.68 6.37 0.48
C ALA A 103 -1.82 7.39 1.62
N VAL A 104 -0.74 8.14 1.88
CA VAL A 104 -0.78 9.32 2.76
C VAL A 104 -1.14 10.52 1.88
N VAL A 105 -2.33 11.04 2.05
CA VAL A 105 -2.87 12.12 1.21
C VAL A 105 -2.82 13.44 1.99
N PRO A 106 -2.25 14.52 1.42
CA PRO A 106 -2.23 15.83 2.05
C PRO A 106 -3.63 16.46 2.04
N ARG A 107 -3.94 17.22 3.07
CA ARG A 107 -5.10 18.12 3.17
C ARG A 107 -4.64 19.47 3.72
N GLU A 108 -5.53 20.46 3.79
CA GLU A 108 -5.19 21.81 4.22
C GLU A 108 -4.39 21.84 5.55
N ASN A 109 -4.85 21.08 6.54
CA ASN A 109 -4.19 20.97 7.84
C ASN A 109 -3.81 19.51 8.12
N GLY A 110 -2.65 19.07 7.60
CA GLY A 110 -2.10 17.74 7.86
C GLY A 110 -2.35 16.73 6.74
N HIS A 111 -2.62 15.48 7.12
CA HIS A 111 -2.74 14.35 6.19
C HIS A 111 -3.85 13.41 6.65
N PHE A 112 -4.32 12.57 5.74
CA PHE A 112 -5.16 11.41 6.04
C PHE A 112 -4.64 10.18 5.28
N ILE A 113 -5.08 9.00 5.69
CA ILE A 113 -4.79 7.74 5.01
C ILE A 113 -5.97 7.39 4.10
N LEU A 114 -5.72 7.23 2.80
CA LEU A 114 -6.66 6.63 1.86
C LEU A 114 -6.30 5.14 1.69
N ILE A 115 -7.27 4.25 1.84
CA ILE A 115 -7.12 2.81 1.67
C ILE A 115 -8.43 2.19 1.13
N ASP A 116 -8.50 1.55 0.01
CA ASP A 116 -7.52 1.05 -0.95
C ASP A 116 -7.31 2.05 -2.11
N ALA A 117 -6.10 2.45 -2.36
CA ALA A 117 -5.75 3.41 -3.40
C ALA A 117 -5.49 2.73 -4.77
N GLY A 118 -6.17 1.62 -5.10
CA GLY A 118 -6.15 1.02 -6.44
C GLY A 118 -5.74 -0.45 -6.55
N ALA A 119 -5.59 -1.20 -5.44
CA ALA A 119 -5.18 -2.62 -5.51
C ALA A 119 -6.34 -3.58 -5.84
N ASN A 120 -7.54 -3.33 -5.31
CA ASN A 120 -8.68 -4.24 -5.40
C ASN A 120 -9.94 -3.51 -5.89
N PRO A 121 -10.15 -3.38 -7.20
CA PRO A 121 -11.36 -2.73 -7.74
C PRO A 121 -12.64 -3.52 -7.46
N ASP A 122 -12.55 -4.86 -7.34
CA ASP A 122 -13.67 -5.75 -7.02
C ASP A 122 -13.61 -6.17 -5.55
N ALA A 123 -13.66 -5.19 -4.63
CA ALA A 123 -13.64 -5.46 -3.20
C ALA A 123 -14.95 -6.08 -2.71
N LYS A 124 -14.85 -6.88 -1.63
CA LYS A 124 -15.98 -7.39 -0.87
C LYS A 124 -16.08 -6.65 0.47
N PRO A 125 -17.23 -6.71 1.17
CA PRO A 125 -17.40 -6.06 2.47
C PRO A 125 -16.31 -6.42 3.48
N GLU A 126 -15.94 -7.70 3.57
CA GLU A 126 -14.86 -8.16 4.46
C GLU A 126 -13.50 -7.53 4.12
N HIS A 127 -13.22 -7.26 2.84
CA HIS A 127 -11.98 -6.59 2.44
C HIS A 127 -11.93 -5.15 2.96
N LEU A 128 -13.05 -4.42 2.86
CA LEU A 128 -13.13 -3.04 3.36
C LEU A 128 -13.04 -2.99 4.89
N VAL A 129 -13.58 -3.98 5.61
CA VAL A 129 -13.40 -4.11 7.07
C VAL A 129 -11.93 -4.33 7.41
N HIS A 130 -11.23 -5.24 6.70
CA HIS A 130 -9.79 -5.43 6.89
C HIS A 130 -9.00 -4.15 6.59
N ASN A 131 -9.36 -3.45 5.52
CA ASN A 131 -8.75 -2.16 5.16
C ASN A 131 -8.94 -1.11 6.26
N ALA A 132 -10.12 -1.04 6.88
CA ALA A 132 -10.40 -0.14 7.99
C ALA A 132 -9.47 -0.40 9.19
N ILE A 133 -9.29 -1.66 9.57
CA ILE A 133 -8.41 -2.07 10.66
C ILE A 133 -6.94 -1.77 10.30
N LEU A 134 -6.49 -2.19 9.12
CA LEU A 134 -5.12 -1.96 8.65
C LEU A 134 -4.82 -0.46 8.52
N GLY A 135 -5.74 0.31 7.93
CA GLY A 135 -5.62 1.76 7.78
C GLY A 135 -5.54 2.49 9.11
N SER A 136 -6.34 2.07 10.11
CA SER A 136 -6.29 2.61 11.48
C SER A 136 -4.90 2.37 12.11
N HIS A 137 -4.37 1.16 12.02
CA HIS A 137 -3.03 0.85 12.54
C HIS A 137 -1.93 1.59 11.78
N TYR A 138 -2.02 1.67 10.45
CA TYR A 138 -1.07 2.40 9.62
C TYR A 138 -1.06 3.89 9.96
N CYS A 139 -2.24 4.49 10.15
CA CYS A 139 -2.39 5.89 10.57
C CYS A 139 -1.72 6.17 11.92
N ARG A 140 -1.89 5.27 12.91
CA ARG A 140 -1.20 5.39 14.21
C ARG A 140 0.31 5.45 14.05
N VAL A 141 0.87 4.59 13.22
CA VAL A 141 2.33 4.48 13.03
C VAL A 141 2.86 5.66 12.22
N MET A 142 2.18 6.02 11.13
CA MET A 142 2.68 7.02 10.18
C MET A 142 2.40 8.46 10.59
N LEU A 143 1.23 8.71 11.18
CA LEU A 143 0.80 10.06 11.54
C LEU A 143 0.80 10.32 13.05
N GLY A 144 1.07 9.32 13.88
CA GLY A 144 1.12 9.46 15.34
C GLY A 144 -0.25 9.67 16.01
N ILE A 145 -1.36 9.43 15.30
CA ILE A 145 -2.71 9.64 15.81
C ILE A 145 -3.15 8.41 16.61
N ALA A 146 -3.27 8.52 17.92
CA ALA A 146 -3.52 7.40 18.82
C ALA A 146 -4.88 6.69 18.57
N SER A 147 -5.92 7.43 18.22
CA SER A 147 -7.28 6.90 17.93
C SER A 147 -7.82 7.49 16.63
N PRO A 148 -7.32 7.02 15.45
CA PRO A 148 -7.70 7.57 14.17
C PRO A 148 -9.19 7.37 13.90
N ARG A 149 -9.87 8.42 13.46
CA ARG A 149 -11.27 8.36 13.03
C ARG A 149 -11.33 7.74 11.63
N VAL A 150 -12.05 6.64 11.50
CA VAL A 150 -12.17 5.86 10.26
C VAL A 150 -13.51 6.14 9.60
N GLY A 151 -13.50 6.67 8.38
CA GLY A 151 -14.69 6.90 7.56
C GLY A 151 -14.78 5.92 6.39
N LEU A 152 -15.99 5.44 6.07
CA LEU A 152 -16.27 4.65 4.88
C LEU A 152 -16.77 5.58 3.77
N MET A 153 -16.05 5.63 2.64
CA MET A 153 -16.42 6.49 1.53
C MET A 153 -17.73 6.03 0.87
N THR A 154 -18.62 6.97 0.64
CA THR A 154 -19.93 6.76 -0.01
C THR A 154 -20.30 7.93 -0.92
N ILE A 155 -21.30 7.73 -1.78
CA ILE A 155 -21.87 8.78 -2.62
C ILE A 155 -22.96 9.61 -1.91
N GLY A 156 -23.41 9.17 -0.74
CA GLY A 156 -24.40 9.86 0.10
C GLY A 156 -24.50 9.17 1.44
N THR A 157 -24.76 9.94 2.50
CA THR A 157 -24.79 9.47 3.89
C THR A 157 -26.19 9.09 4.36
N GLU A 158 -27.25 9.36 3.55
CA GLU A 158 -28.62 9.02 3.90
C GLU A 158 -28.88 7.51 3.84
N ASP A 159 -29.75 7.01 4.70
CA ASP A 159 -30.13 5.61 4.73
C ASP A 159 -30.68 5.15 3.36
N GLY A 160 -30.08 4.06 2.84
CA GLY A 160 -30.42 3.49 1.54
C GLY A 160 -29.68 4.07 0.35
N LYS A 161 -28.82 5.09 0.53
CA LYS A 161 -27.86 5.50 -0.49
C LYS A 161 -26.55 4.71 -0.38
N GLY A 162 -25.96 4.44 -1.54
CA GLY A 162 -24.81 3.56 -1.70
C GLY A 162 -25.19 2.24 -2.38
N ASN A 163 -24.18 1.50 -2.80
CA ASN A 163 -24.38 0.15 -3.33
C ASN A 163 -24.39 -0.88 -2.18
N ALA A 164 -24.75 -2.12 -2.51
CA ALA A 164 -24.81 -3.22 -1.53
C ALA A 164 -23.49 -3.40 -0.78
N LEU A 165 -22.34 -3.20 -1.46
CA LEU A 165 -21.01 -3.27 -0.86
C LEU A 165 -20.87 -2.28 0.32
N ILE A 166 -21.26 -1.02 0.13
CA ILE A 166 -21.13 0.03 1.14
C ILE A 166 -22.08 -0.21 2.31
N THR A 167 -23.35 -0.58 2.02
CA THR A 167 -24.35 -0.87 3.07
C THR A 167 -23.89 -2.01 3.97
N GLU A 168 -23.50 -3.13 3.39
CA GLU A 168 -23.04 -4.30 4.15
C GLU A 168 -21.74 -4.01 4.91
N THR A 169 -20.80 -3.28 4.29
CA THR A 169 -19.57 -2.87 4.97
C THR A 169 -19.84 -1.97 6.18
N ASN A 170 -20.75 -1.00 6.05
CA ASN A 170 -21.13 -0.11 7.15
C ASN A 170 -21.67 -0.89 8.35
N ASP A 171 -22.55 -1.88 8.09
CA ASP A 171 -23.09 -2.73 9.15
C ASP A 171 -22.01 -3.58 9.84
N LEU A 172 -21.06 -4.10 9.07
CA LEU A 172 -19.91 -4.84 9.62
C LEU A 172 -18.99 -3.93 10.44
N LEU A 173 -18.67 -2.72 9.94
CA LEU A 173 -17.80 -1.77 10.64
C LEU A 173 -18.40 -1.31 11.98
N ARG A 174 -19.72 -1.13 12.07
CA ARG A 174 -20.41 -0.84 13.34
C ARG A 174 -20.22 -1.96 14.35
N ARG A 175 -20.15 -3.23 13.93
CA ARG A 175 -19.97 -4.39 14.82
C ARG A 175 -18.53 -4.54 15.32
N VAL A 176 -17.54 -4.12 14.53
CA VAL A 176 -16.12 -4.17 14.93
C VAL A 176 -15.65 -2.90 15.65
N GLY A 177 -16.59 -2.02 16.03
CA GLY A 177 -16.32 -0.75 16.69
C GLY A 177 -15.31 -0.74 17.85
N PRO A 178 -15.19 -1.80 18.69
CA PRO A 178 -14.14 -1.85 19.71
C PRO A 178 -12.70 -1.88 19.17
N LEU A 179 -12.49 -2.30 17.90
CA LEU A 179 -11.17 -2.41 17.28
C LEU A 179 -10.71 -1.11 16.61
N ILE A 180 -11.66 -0.27 16.21
CA ILE A 180 -11.41 0.97 15.45
C ILE A 180 -12.35 2.08 15.93
N ASN A 181 -11.93 3.33 15.77
CA ASN A 181 -12.78 4.50 16.01
C ASN A 181 -13.57 4.79 14.70
N TYR A 182 -14.65 4.03 14.46
CA TYR A 182 -15.46 4.17 13.26
C TYR A 182 -16.38 5.40 13.35
N ALA A 183 -16.17 6.36 12.43
CA ALA A 183 -16.91 7.62 12.37
C ALA A 183 -18.20 7.54 11.50
N GLY A 184 -18.38 6.45 10.76
CA GLY A 184 -19.52 6.26 9.86
C GLY A 184 -19.21 6.51 8.37
N PRO A 185 -20.24 6.54 7.51
CA PRO A 185 -20.11 6.90 6.11
C PRO A 185 -19.65 8.35 5.94
N ILE A 186 -18.82 8.60 4.91
CA ILE A 186 -18.31 9.92 4.56
C ILE A 186 -18.42 10.16 3.05
N GLU A 187 -18.90 11.32 2.65
CA GLU A 187 -18.99 11.70 1.24
C GLU A 187 -17.68 12.28 0.73
N GLY A 188 -17.40 12.11 -0.57
CA GLY A 188 -16.12 12.48 -1.19
C GLY A 188 -15.71 13.94 -0.97
N PHE A 189 -16.65 14.88 -0.95
CA PHE A 189 -16.32 16.28 -0.71
C PHE A 189 -15.91 16.59 0.76
N HIS A 190 -16.25 15.73 1.71
CA HIS A 190 -15.83 15.85 3.11
C HIS A 190 -14.50 15.18 3.41
N VAL A 191 -13.91 14.42 2.46
CA VAL A 191 -12.66 13.67 2.68
C VAL A 191 -11.50 14.61 3.05
N PHE A 192 -11.44 15.78 2.43
CA PHE A 192 -10.39 16.77 2.70
C PHE A 192 -10.70 17.67 3.91
N ALA A 193 -11.93 17.63 4.43
CA ALA A 193 -12.25 18.23 5.71
C ALA A 193 -11.70 17.38 6.86
N GLU A 194 -11.43 17.97 8.01
CA GLU A 194 -10.76 17.31 9.15
C GLU A 194 -11.68 16.34 9.94
N HIS A 195 -12.65 15.70 9.28
CA HIS A 195 -13.63 14.84 9.94
C HIS A 195 -13.13 13.43 10.20
N VAL A 196 -12.23 12.92 9.34
CA VAL A 196 -11.66 11.57 9.43
C VAL A 196 -10.16 11.59 9.19
N ASP A 197 -9.48 10.59 9.72
CA ASP A 197 -8.02 10.42 9.62
C ASP A 197 -7.68 9.24 8.71
N VAL A 198 -8.66 8.35 8.48
CA VAL A 198 -8.57 7.22 7.54
C VAL A 198 -9.84 7.19 6.71
N VAL A 199 -9.67 7.12 5.40
CA VAL A 199 -10.76 6.99 4.41
C VAL A 199 -10.67 5.61 3.78
N VAL A 200 -11.71 4.82 3.93
CA VAL A 200 -11.81 3.46 3.39
C VAL A 200 -12.69 3.45 2.16
N CYS A 201 -12.21 2.89 1.06
CA CYS A 201 -12.95 2.66 -0.17
C CYS A 201 -12.47 1.38 -0.86
N ASP A 202 -13.15 0.96 -1.93
CA ASP A 202 -12.61 -0.03 -2.85
C ASP A 202 -11.54 0.59 -3.77
N GLY A 203 -10.74 -0.27 -4.41
CA GLY A 203 -9.65 0.19 -5.26
C GLY A 203 -10.09 0.82 -6.58
N PHE A 204 -11.38 0.72 -6.96
CA PHE A 204 -11.91 1.44 -8.12
C PHE A 204 -12.12 2.92 -7.76
N VAL A 205 -12.76 3.17 -6.64
CA VAL A 205 -13.01 4.53 -6.13
C VAL A 205 -11.70 5.20 -5.68
N GLY A 206 -10.81 4.46 -5.04
CA GLY A 206 -9.55 5.02 -4.52
C GLY A 206 -8.46 5.25 -5.56
N ASN A 207 -8.66 4.82 -6.80
CA ASN A 207 -7.71 5.04 -7.91
C ASN A 207 -7.98 6.37 -8.65
N ILE A 208 -8.36 7.41 -7.92
CA ILE A 208 -8.69 8.74 -8.46
C ILE A 208 -7.45 9.64 -8.42
#